data_d6fefc4af3bae9c338e916b1fae16e68
#
_entry.id   d6fefc4af3bae9c338e916b1fae16e68
#
_cell.length_a   1.000
_cell.length_b   1.000
_cell.length_c   1.000
_cell.angle_alpha   90.00
_cell.angle_beta   90.00
_cell.angle_gamma   90.00
#
_symmetry.space_group_name_H-M   'P 1'
#
loop_
_entity.id
_entity.type
_entity.pdbx_description
1 polymer ?
#
loop_
_entity_poly.entity_id
_entity_poly.type
_entity_poly.pdbx_seq_one_letter_code
_entity_poly.pdbx_strand_id
1 'polypeptide(L)'
;ENIERSSLLVVQIEDSEGVEIIKSILDVKGIDAVFVGPYDLSISLGIANKFDSEKFKAALDKIIEACKENRMPLGIFESNENRITKLKTSGFTFFCLSSDISFLINDAKRILINLKE
;
A
#
# COMPACT_ATOMS: atom_id res chain seq x y z
N GLU A 1 11.24 -2.13 30.78
CA GLU A 1 11.03 -2.80 29.49
C GLU A 1 10.96 -1.73 28.42
N ASN A 2 11.85 -1.79 27.45
CA ASN A 2 11.94 -0.79 26.39
C ASN A 2 10.80 -1.03 25.39
N ILE A 3 9.78 -0.21 25.43
CA ILE A 3 8.65 -0.20 24.47
C ILE A 3 9.18 -0.10 23.03
N GLU A 4 10.28 0.59 22.82
CA GLU A 4 10.96 0.75 21.53
C GLU A 4 11.37 -0.56 20.84
N ARG A 5 11.55 -1.65 21.60
CA ARG A 5 11.92 -2.97 21.05
C ARG A 5 10.73 -3.87 20.69
N SER A 6 9.52 -3.48 21.10
CA SER A 6 8.28 -4.26 20.88
C SER A 6 7.29 -3.59 19.96
N SER A 7 7.60 -2.41 19.42
CA SER A 7 6.71 -1.63 18.57
C SER A 7 7.36 -1.34 17.22
N LEU A 8 6.58 -1.32 16.16
CA LEU A 8 6.97 -0.86 14.83
C LEU A 8 6.26 0.45 14.52
N LEU A 9 7.03 1.45 14.07
CA LEU A 9 6.49 2.70 13.55
C LEU A 9 6.37 2.60 12.04
N VAL A 10 5.14 2.48 11.55
CA VAL A 10 4.83 2.45 10.12
C VAL A 10 4.17 3.77 9.75
N VAL A 11 4.77 4.50 8.81
CA VAL A 11 4.17 5.73 8.28
C VAL A 11 3.37 5.44 7.02
N GLN A 12 2.18 6.03 6.92
CA GLN A 12 1.31 5.85 5.77
C GLN A 12 1.43 7.04 4.81
N ILE A 13 1.72 6.76 3.55
CA ILE A 13 1.73 7.74 2.45
C ILE A 13 0.42 7.59 1.68
N GLU A 14 -0.44 8.59 1.80
CA GLU A 14 -1.81 8.54 1.29
C GLU A 14 -2.28 9.86 0.65
N ASP A 15 -1.38 10.81 0.52
CA ASP A 15 -1.66 12.07 -0.15
C ASP A 15 -0.50 12.54 -1.04
N SER A 16 -0.78 13.50 -1.91
CA SER A 16 0.19 14.03 -2.87
C SER A 16 1.34 14.78 -2.18
N GLU A 17 1.10 15.40 -1.03
CA GLU A 17 2.13 16.11 -0.28
C GLU A 17 3.14 15.11 0.31
N GLY A 18 2.66 14.03 0.93
CA GLY A 18 3.51 12.95 1.43
C GLY A 18 4.38 12.34 0.33
N VAL A 19 3.84 12.17 -0.89
CA VAL A 19 4.65 11.73 -2.05
C VAL A 19 5.74 12.73 -2.38
N GLU A 20 5.44 14.03 -2.37
CA GLU A 20 6.41 15.07 -2.70
C GLU A 20 7.55 15.15 -1.69
N ILE A 21 7.25 15.00 -0.39
CA ILE A 21 8.23 15.12 0.69
C ILE A 21 8.74 13.78 1.21
N ILE A 22 8.51 12.67 0.49
CA ILE A 22 8.85 11.31 0.94
C ILE A 22 10.28 11.17 1.45
N LYS A 23 11.25 11.80 0.79
CA LYS A 23 12.64 11.75 1.21
C LYS A 23 12.84 12.38 2.59
N SER A 24 12.21 13.52 2.85
CA SER A 24 12.25 14.18 4.16
C SER A 24 11.58 13.37 5.26
N ILE A 25 10.51 12.64 4.91
CA ILE A 25 9.86 11.70 5.85
C ILE A 25 10.84 10.58 6.20
N LEU A 26 11.52 10.01 5.22
CA LEU A 26 12.47 8.90 5.43
C LEU A 26 13.74 9.30 6.19
N ASP A 27 14.09 10.59 6.25
CA ASP A 27 15.18 11.11 7.06
C ASP A 27 14.86 11.11 8.57
N VAL A 28 13.59 10.95 8.93
CA VAL A 28 13.15 10.88 10.34
C VAL A 28 13.58 9.54 10.94
N LYS A 29 14.36 9.60 12.01
CA LYS A 29 14.83 8.40 12.72
C LYS A 29 13.68 7.69 13.44
N GLY A 30 13.72 6.37 13.42
CA GLY A 30 12.76 5.53 14.13
C GLY A 30 11.57 5.07 13.29
N ILE A 31 11.48 5.45 12.02
CA ILE A 31 10.52 4.85 11.08
C ILE A 31 11.04 3.47 10.67
N ASP A 32 10.19 2.44 10.83
CA ASP A 32 10.53 1.05 10.52
C ASP A 32 10.02 0.60 9.15
N ALA A 33 8.94 1.21 8.66
CA ALA A 33 8.38 0.89 7.35
C ALA A 33 7.51 2.03 6.81
N VAL A 34 7.31 2.01 5.50
CA VAL A 34 6.32 2.85 4.79
C VAL A 34 5.16 1.98 4.33
N PHE A 35 3.95 2.50 4.42
CA PHE A 35 2.75 1.88 3.90
C PHE A 35 2.02 2.83 2.95
N VAL A 36 1.59 2.35 1.80
CA VAL A 36 0.81 3.16 0.86
C VAL A 36 -0.68 2.95 1.10
N GLY A 37 -1.42 4.05 1.30
CA GLY A 37 -2.88 4.08 1.30
C GLY A 37 -3.43 4.39 -0.11
N PRO A 38 -3.67 3.37 -0.97
CA PRO A 38 -3.92 3.61 -2.39
C PRO A 38 -5.21 4.35 -2.67
N TYR A 39 -6.24 4.13 -1.87
CA TYR A 39 -7.54 4.78 -2.06
C TYR A 39 -7.45 6.28 -1.79
N ASP A 40 -6.93 6.67 -0.62
CA ASP A 40 -6.79 8.07 -0.22
C ASP A 40 -5.79 8.80 -1.11
N LEU A 41 -4.68 8.15 -1.44
CA LEU A 41 -3.71 8.67 -2.41
C LEU A 41 -4.36 8.95 -3.76
N SER A 42 -5.20 8.05 -4.29
CA SER A 42 -5.87 8.27 -5.56
C SER A 42 -6.83 9.46 -5.53
N ILE A 43 -7.51 9.67 -4.40
CA ILE A 43 -8.39 10.82 -4.17
C ILE A 43 -7.56 12.11 -4.10
N SER A 44 -6.50 12.12 -3.32
CA SER A 44 -5.60 13.27 -3.19
C SER A 44 -4.96 13.67 -4.53
N LEU A 45 -4.66 12.69 -5.38
CA LEU A 45 -4.16 12.93 -6.74
C LEU A 45 -5.25 13.40 -7.73
N GLY A 46 -6.53 13.47 -7.32
CA GLY A 46 -7.65 13.86 -8.18
C GLY A 46 -8.04 12.80 -9.22
N ILE A 47 -7.73 11.53 -8.97
CA ILE A 47 -7.96 10.40 -9.89
C ILE A 47 -8.67 9.23 -9.19
N ALA A 48 -9.59 9.51 -8.30
CA ALA A 48 -10.24 8.55 -7.42
C ALA A 48 -10.42 7.14 -8.05
N ASN A 49 -9.84 6.12 -7.41
CA ASN A 49 -9.89 4.70 -7.81
C ASN A 49 -9.29 4.36 -9.20
N LYS A 50 -8.60 5.28 -9.87
CA LYS A 50 -7.91 5.01 -11.16
C LYS A 50 -6.46 4.57 -10.93
N PHE A 51 -6.28 3.40 -10.33
CA PHE A 51 -4.97 2.86 -9.94
C PHE A 51 -4.04 2.52 -11.11
N ASP A 52 -4.58 2.40 -12.33
CA ASP A 52 -3.80 2.15 -13.55
C ASP A 52 -3.42 3.43 -14.31
N SER A 53 -3.81 4.61 -13.79
CA SER A 53 -3.46 5.89 -14.41
C SER A 53 -1.96 6.18 -14.30
N GLU A 54 -1.40 6.87 -15.28
CA GLU A 54 0.00 7.28 -15.28
C GLU A 54 0.35 8.15 -14.07
N LYS A 55 -0.60 8.98 -13.60
CA LYS A 55 -0.41 9.82 -12.43
C LYS A 55 -0.26 9.00 -11.14
N PHE A 56 -1.04 7.92 -10.99
CA PHE A 56 -0.92 7.03 -9.85
C PHE A 56 0.37 6.22 -9.90
N LYS A 57 0.73 5.69 -11.06
CA LYS A 57 1.98 4.96 -11.27
C LYS A 57 3.19 5.83 -10.95
N ALA A 58 3.23 7.06 -11.46
CA ALA A 58 4.32 8.01 -11.18
C ALA A 58 4.47 8.31 -9.67
N ALA A 59 3.36 8.43 -8.95
CA ALA A 59 3.40 8.59 -7.49
C ALA A 59 3.95 7.34 -6.79
N LEU A 60 3.53 6.13 -7.20
CA LEU A 60 4.08 4.88 -6.67
C LEU A 60 5.56 4.74 -6.97
N ASP A 61 6.00 5.03 -8.20
CA ASP A 61 7.40 4.92 -8.61
C ASP A 61 8.29 5.82 -7.74
N LYS A 62 7.83 7.04 -7.44
CA LYS A 62 8.53 7.97 -6.56
C LYS A 62 8.69 7.44 -5.13
N ILE A 63 7.63 6.83 -4.59
CA ILE A 63 7.68 6.18 -3.26
C ILE A 63 8.60 4.97 -3.28
N ILE A 64 8.50 4.11 -4.29
CA ILE A 64 9.33 2.90 -4.45
C ILE A 64 10.81 3.28 -4.50
N GLU A 65 11.17 4.25 -5.34
CA GLU A 65 12.55 4.71 -5.49
C GLU A 65 13.11 5.25 -4.16
N ALA A 66 12.37 6.12 -3.47
CA ALA A 66 12.78 6.66 -2.19
C ALA A 66 12.97 5.58 -1.12
N CYS A 67 12.02 4.62 -1.02
CA CYS A 67 12.13 3.51 -0.08
C CYS A 67 13.31 2.58 -0.41
N LYS A 68 13.55 2.31 -1.69
CA LYS A 68 14.67 1.49 -2.15
C LYS A 68 16.03 2.13 -1.83
N GLU A 69 16.19 3.43 -2.09
CA GLU A 69 17.41 4.18 -1.75
C GLU A 69 17.73 4.11 -0.25
N ASN A 70 16.69 4.17 0.60
CA ASN A 70 16.82 4.13 2.05
C ASN A 70 16.73 2.72 2.65
N ARG A 71 16.60 1.66 1.85
CA ARG A 71 16.37 0.28 2.30
C ARG A 71 15.18 0.15 3.23
N MET A 72 14.17 1.00 3.03
CA MET A 72 12.96 1.06 3.86
C MET A 72 11.96 -0.01 3.38
N PRO A 73 11.46 -0.88 4.27
CA PRO A 73 10.37 -1.79 3.94
C PRO A 73 9.15 -1.03 3.45
N LEU A 74 8.52 -1.52 2.37
CA LEU A 74 7.39 -0.87 1.72
C LEU A 74 6.20 -1.81 1.64
N GLY A 75 5.06 -1.35 2.14
CA GLY A 75 3.79 -2.07 2.11
C GLY A 75 2.68 -1.31 1.41
N ILE A 76 1.61 -2.02 1.08
CA ILE A 76 0.41 -1.48 0.44
C ILE A 76 -0.81 -2.32 0.75
N PHE A 77 -2.00 -1.68 0.75
CA PHE A 77 -3.26 -2.40 0.71
C PHE A 77 -3.55 -2.87 -0.73
N GLU A 78 -3.75 -4.16 -0.93
CA GLU A 78 -4.14 -4.72 -2.23
C GLU A 78 -4.92 -6.03 -2.05
N SER A 79 -6.03 -6.16 -2.76
CA SER A 79 -6.88 -7.35 -2.72
C SER A 79 -6.80 -8.22 -3.98
N ASN A 80 -6.17 -7.72 -5.04
CA ASN A 80 -6.04 -8.43 -6.32
C ASN A 80 -4.71 -9.20 -6.40
N GLU A 81 -4.77 -10.52 -6.45
CA GLU A 81 -3.61 -11.40 -6.47
C GLU A 81 -2.64 -11.11 -7.64
N ASN A 82 -3.16 -10.80 -8.82
CA ASN A 82 -2.33 -10.49 -9.98
C ASN A 82 -1.56 -9.17 -9.79
N ARG A 83 -2.17 -8.20 -9.10
CA ARG A 83 -1.50 -6.94 -8.78
C ARG A 83 -0.46 -7.12 -7.69
N ILE A 84 -0.75 -7.94 -6.68
CA ILE A 84 0.21 -8.29 -5.62
C ILE A 84 1.49 -8.86 -6.22
N THR A 85 1.37 -9.79 -7.17
CA THR A 85 2.55 -10.38 -7.84
C THR A 85 3.40 -9.31 -8.54
N LYS A 86 2.78 -8.36 -9.24
CA LYS A 86 3.49 -7.25 -9.88
C LYS A 86 4.14 -6.32 -8.85
N LEU A 87 3.42 -5.96 -7.79
CA LEU A 87 3.93 -5.08 -6.73
C LEU A 87 5.12 -5.70 -5.99
N LYS A 88 5.11 -7.01 -5.75
CA LYS A 88 6.27 -7.73 -5.18
C LYS A 88 7.52 -7.55 -6.05
N THR A 89 7.40 -7.66 -7.36
CA THR A 89 8.55 -7.44 -8.27
C THR A 89 9.01 -5.99 -8.32
N SER A 90 8.12 -5.04 -8.00
CA SER A 90 8.45 -3.61 -7.92
C SER A 90 9.11 -3.19 -6.59
N GLY A 91 9.15 -4.06 -5.57
CA GLY A 91 9.83 -3.79 -4.30
C GLY A 91 8.95 -3.72 -3.07
N PHE A 92 7.64 -4.00 -3.20
CA PHE A 92 6.78 -4.12 -2.02
C PHE A 92 7.07 -5.41 -1.26
N THR A 93 7.24 -5.30 0.05
CA THR A 93 7.68 -6.40 0.93
C THR A 93 6.57 -6.93 1.84
N PHE A 94 5.52 -6.14 2.09
CA PHE A 94 4.38 -6.59 2.87
C PHE A 94 3.06 -6.01 2.34
N PHE A 95 1.94 -6.71 2.62
CA PHE A 95 0.64 -6.41 2.04
C PHE A 95 -0.46 -6.53 3.08
N CYS A 96 -1.36 -5.56 3.12
CA CYS A 96 -2.66 -5.71 3.74
C CYS A 96 -3.62 -6.30 2.69
N LEU A 97 -4.03 -7.55 2.90
CA LEU A 97 -4.82 -8.30 1.94
C LEU A 97 -6.32 -8.15 2.24
N SER A 98 -6.98 -7.19 1.60
CA SER A 98 -8.43 -7.05 1.70
C SER A 98 -8.92 -6.74 3.14
N SER A 99 -10.19 -7.01 3.42
CA SER A 99 -10.79 -6.87 4.75
C SER A 99 -11.62 -8.11 5.09
N ASP A 100 -11.89 -8.31 6.37
CA ASP A 100 -12.74 -9.38 6.90
C ASP A 100 -14.13 -9.38 6.24
N ILE A 101 -14.78 -8.23 6.15
CA ILE A 101 -16.08 -8.06 5.47
C ILE A 101 -15.98 -8.47 4.00
N SER A 102 -14.92 -8.07 3.30
CA SER A 102 -14.72 -8.41 1.89
C SER A 102 -14.51 -9.92 1.70
N PHE A 103 -13.75 -10.57 2.58
CA PHE A 103 -13.60 -12.02 2.55
C PHE A 103 -14.95 -12.74 2.74
N LEU A 104 -15.74 -12.33 3.73
CA LEU A 104 -17.06 -12.92 3.99
C LEU A 104 -18.02 -12.75 2.80
N ILE A 105 -18.12 -11.53 2.25
CA ILE A 105 -19.00 -11.25 1.11
C ILE A 105 -18.56 -12.01 -0.13
N ASN A 106 -17.27 -12.03 -0.43
CA ASN A 106 -16.75 -12.68 -1.63
C ASN A 106 -16.93 -14.20 -1.57
N ASP A 107 -16.71 -14.81 -0.41
CA ASP A 107 -16.91 -16.26 -0.26
C ASP A 107 -18.38 -16.64 -0.31
N ALA A 108 -19.27 -15.88 0.33
CA ALA A 108 -20.71 -16.06 0.22
C ALA A 108 -21.21 -15.95 -1.24
N LYS A 109 -20.74 -14.95 -1.98
CA LYS A 109 -21.06 -14.80 -3.41
C LYS A 109 -20.56 -15.99 -4.24
N ARG A 110 -19.34 -16.46 -4.00
CA ARG A 110 -18.76 -17.62 -4.68
C ARG A 110 -19.62 -18.88 -4.47
N ILE A 111 -20.02 -19.14 -3.22
CA ILE A 111 -20.88 -20.28 -2.88
C ILE A 111 -22.24 -20.17 -3.59
N LEU A 112 -22.89 -19.01 -3.55
CA LEU A 112 -24.19 -18.79 -4.18
C LEU A 112 -24.15 -18.93 -5.70
N ILE A 113 -23.06 -18.55 -6.36
CA ILE A 113 -22.87 -18.76 -7.79
C ILE A 113 -22.79 -20.26 -8.10
N ASN A 114 -21.95 -20.99 -7.36
CA ASN A 114 -21.77 -22.43 -7.56
C ASN A 114 -23.04 -23.27 -7.29
N LEU A 115 -23.95 -22.77 -6.45
CA LEU A 115 -25.22 -23.46 -6.18
C LEU A 115 -26.31 -23.19 -7.24
N LYS A 116 -26.08 -22.25 -8.16
CA LYS A 116 -27.04 -21.93 -9.24
C LYS A 116 -26.72 -22.66 -10.56
N GLU A 117 -25.53 -23.27 -10.63
CA GLU A 117 -25.16 -24.19 -11.72
C GLU A 117 -25.59 -25.63 -11.42
#